data_aa3b5b5b3c58f6744091e0cb1f3cdedc
#
_entry.id   aa3b5b5b3c58f6744091e0cb1f3cdedc
#
_cell.length_a   1.000
_cell.length_b   1.000
_cell.length_c   1.000
_cell.angle_alpha   90.00
_cell.angle_beta   90.00
_cell.angle_gamma   90.00
#
_symmetry.space_group_name_H-M   'P 1'
#
loop_
_entity.id
_entity.type
_entity.pdbx_description
1 polymer ?
#
loop_
_entity_poly.entity_id
_entity_poly.type
_entity_poly.pdbx_seq_one_letter_code
_entity_poly.pdbx_strand_id
1 'polypeptide(L)'
;LSYGGNGILNTNVFNYFIAVWDLFLSQGFAYKVIPAIFASSIIFIVYLLAKDITKNKKTALFAAILAAFIPIFIKNTLNQISILSLSVPLFFLLIYTFLDIKNRKGLFMFLSFVYIMIEPLNLLMLFTLVIFAIIMIAESMSLKTEIKEAIGMHMVLFVLVNLIFFKNIYLDIGLATVWGNFPIELYGSLFQNFNVFETVSIIGFIPLLLGVTGMILAPRRNTAINIVSAIILSSFTLLLLKLIAFEYGLIILAVVFCITSAISINWFIDYLNLTKISKYTSYIVWGLILISLVSLIVPSISNAEVVINEGVSQGEVDVLTWASIYAEEDSVILGNVYEGNLIAYIANRANVIDTQFFYAEDRLLDVEKIYTTESLINAGTVLNKYSVDYLYFSEKSKEMFDVEELVYINDETCFELMFENEEASIYKVLC
;
A
#
# COMPACT_ATOMS: atom_id res chain seq x y z
N LEU A 1 -6.80 -23.58 -1.84
CA LEU A 1 -6.81 -23.52 -3.31
C LEU A 1 -5.45 -23.08 -3.90
N SER A 2 -4.56 -22.50 -3.12
CA SER A 2 -3.19 -22.29 -3.59
C SER A 2 -2.52 -23.66 -3.75
N TYR A 3 -2.32 -24.07 -4.98
CA TYR A 3 -1.70 -25.34 -5.30
C TYR A 3 -0.22 -25.36 -4.90
N GLY A 4 0.16 -26.39 -4.15
CA GLY A 4 1.53 -26.57 -3.69
C GLY A 4 1.79 -26.19 -2.26
N GLY A 5 0.74 -26.06 -1.47
CA GLY A 5 0.85 -26.08 0.00
C GLY A 5 1.64 -24.89 0.54
N ASN A 6 1.42 -23.70 0.00
CA ASN A 6 1.78 -22.52 0.76
C ASN A 6 1.00 -22.62 2.07
N GLY A 7 1.67 -23.07 3.12
CA GLY A 7 1.09 -22.96 4.43
C GLY A 7 0.57 -21.55 4.56
N ILE A 8 -0.61 -21.36 5.17
CA ILE A 8 -1.15 -20.01 5.42
C ILE A 8 -0.17 -19.31 6.34
N LEU A 9 0.80 -18.62 5.75
CA LEU A 9 1.91 -18.00 6.46
C LEU A 9 1.51 -16.73 7.14
N ASN A 10 0.54 -16.04 6.55
CA ASN A 10 0.12 -14.75 7.04
C ASN A 10 -1.39 -14.61 6.90
N THR A 11 -2.10 -14.79 8.01
CA THR A 11 -3.48 -14.38 8.11
C THR A 11 -3.51 -12.87 8.24
N ASN A 12 -3.60 -12.19 7.10
CA ASN A 12 -3.76 -10.73 7.10
C ASN A 12 -5.05 -10.36 7.86
N VAL A 13 -4.90 -9.79 9.04
CA VAL A 13 -6.04 -9.42 9.92
C VAL A 13 -6.99 -8.46 9.21
N PHE A 14 -6.50 -7.67 8.27
CA PHE A 14 -7.33 -6.80 7.44
C PHE A 14 -8.34 -7.60 6.60
N ASN A 15 -7.97 -8.75 6.05
CA ASN A 15 -8.87 -9.60 5.28
C ASN A 15 -10.02 -10.14 6.16
N TYR A 16 -9.72 -10.53 7.40
CA TYR A 16 -10.76 -10.92 8.36
C TYR A 16 -11.66 -9.74 8.73
N PHE A 17 -11.08 -8.57 8.88
CA PHE A 17 -11.85 -7.36 9.14
C PHE A 17 -12.83 -7.06 7.99
N ILE A 18 -12.40 -7.18 6.74
CA ILE A 18 -13.29 -7.01 5.58
C ILE A 18 -14.33 -8.14 5.51
N ALA A 19 -13.95 -9.39 5.77
CA ALA A 19 -14.86 -10.53 5.79
C ALA A 19 -15.99 -10.39 6.80
N VAL A 20 -15.76 -9.73 7.95
CA VAL A 20 -16.82 -9.42 8.92
C VAL A 20 -17.90 -8.52 8.30
N TRP A 21 -17.49 -7.54 7.49
CA TRP A 21 -18.45 -6.66 6.80
C TRP A 21 -19.21 -7.38 5.68
N ASP A 22 -18.58 -8.35 5.03
CA ASP A 22 -19.20 -9.20 4.02
C ASP A 22 -20.36 -10.06 4.56
N LEU A 23 -20.33 -10.38 5.86
CA LEU A 23 -21.44 -11.07 6.53
C LEU A 23 -22.72 -10.22 6.63
N PHE A 24 -22.61 -8.89 6.60
CA PHE A 24 -23.73 -7.97 6.83
C PHE A 24 -24.12 -7.17 5.58
N LEU A 25 -23.23 -7.07 4.59
CA LEU A 25 -23.38 -6.23 3.42
C LEU A 25 -23.17 -7.05 2.15
N SER A 26 -23.62 -6.54 1.00
CA SER A 26 -23.28 -7.18 -0.27
C SER A 26 -21.77 -7.10 -0.52
N GLN A 27 -21.19 -8.12 -1.17
CA GLN A 27 -19.76 -8.22 -1.44
C GLN A 27 -19.21 -6.95 -2.11
N GLY A 28 -19.88 -6.43 -3.13
CA GLY A 28 -19.46 -5.21 -3.81
C GLY A 28 -19.41 -3.99 -2.88
N PHE A 29 -20.33 -3.90 -1.91
CA PHE A 29 -20.32 -2.81 -0.94
C PHE A 29 -19.22 -3.00 0.13
N ALA A 30 -19.08 -4.22 0.66
CA ALA A 30 -18.06 -4.53 1.65
C ALA A 30 -16.65 -4.29 1.11
N TYR A 31 -16.38 -4.69 -0.13
CA TYR A 31 -15.04 -4.65 -0.71
C TYR A 31 -14.64 -3.28 -1.31
N LYS A 32 -15.61 -2.48 -1.77
CA LYS A 32 -15.34 -1.17 -2.39
C LYS A 32 -15.57 0.00 -1.45
N VAL A 33 -16.70 0.00 -0.72
CA VAL A 33 -17.14 1.15 0.06
C VAL A 33 -16.51 1.18 1.45
N ILE A 34 -16.41 0.05 2.13
CA ILE A 34 -15.85 0.00 3.49
C ILE A 34 -14.38 0.45 3.51
N PRO A 35 -13.47 -0.07 2.66
CA PRO A 35 -12.11 0.45 2.59
C PRO A 35 -12.04 1.95 2.29
N ALA A 36 -12.87 2.46 1.37
CA ALA A 36 -12.91 3.87 1.02
C ALA A 36 -13.35 4.77 2.18
N ILE A 37 -14.31 4.32 3.01
CA ILE A 37 -14.71 5.03 4.23
C ILE A 37 -13.54 5.13 5.22
N PHE A 38 -12.82 4.02 5.45
CA PHE A 38 -11.64 4.03 6.32
C PHE A 38 -10.54 4.92 5.77
N ALA A 39 -10.23 4.82 4.48
CA ALA A 39 -9.27 5.70 3.83
C ALA A 39 -9.64 7.18 4.00
N SER A 40 -10.91 7.54 3.81
CA SER A 40 -11.40 8.92 3.95
C SER A 40 -11.25 9.46 5.37
N SER A 41 -11.15 8.60 6.40
CA SER A 41 -10.94 9.03 7.79
C SER A 41 -9.63 9.80 7.99
N ILE A 42 -8.65 9.64 7.08
CA ILE A 42 -7.38 10.40 7.11
C ILE A 42 -7.61 11.91 7.10
N ILE A 43 -8.66 12.39 6.43
CA ILE A 43 -9.02 13.81 6.34
C ILE A 43 -9.26 14.39 7.74
N PHE A 44 -10.04 13.67 8.55
CA PHE A 44 -10.35 14.08 9.93
C PHE A 44 -9.10 14.03 10.82
N ILE A 45 -8.28 13.01 10.66
CA ILE A 45 -7.07 12.82 11.46
C ILE A 45 -6.04 13.91 11.15
N VAL A 46 -5.83 14.23 9.87
CA VAL A 46 -4.98 15.34 9.42
C VAL A 46 -5.48 16.68 9.97
N TYR A 47 -6.80 16.92 9.90
CA TYR A 47 -7.40 18.11 10.51
C TYR A 47 -7.07 18.22 12.00
N LEU A 48 -7.23 17.13 12.77
CA LEU A 48 -6.95 17.11 14.21
C LEU A 48 -5.48 17.38 14.50
N LEU A 49 -4.56 16.69 13.81
CA LEU A 49 -3.12 16.87 13.96
C LEU A 49 -2.67 18.28 13.57
N ALA A 50 -3.08 18.77 12.41
CA ALA A 50 -2.74 20.11 11.97
C ALA A 50 -3.29 21.21 12.91
N LYS A 51 -4.52 21.01 13.45
CA LYS A 51 -5.11 21.89 14.45
C LYS A 51 -4.32 21.89 15.77
N ASP A 52 -3.86 20.73 16.20
CA ASP A 52 -3.06 20.64 17.44
C ASP A 52 -1.68 21.27 17.29
N ILE A 53 -1.10 21.21 16.09
CA ILE A 53 0.20 21.83 15.77
C ILE A 53 0.07 23.36 15.64
N THR A 54 -0.88 23.84 14.82
CA THR A 54 -0.97 25.25 14.47
C THR A 54 -1.89 26.07 15.40
N LYS A 55 -2.73 25.40 16.20
CA LYS A 55 -3.81 25.98 17.00
C LYS A 55 -4.81 26.82 16.19
N ASN A 56 -4.81 26.68 14.88
CA ASN A 56 -5.64 27.44 13.94
C ASN A 56 -6.55 26.52 13.12
N LYS A 57 -7.87 26.68 13.25
CA LYS A 57 -8.87 25.85 12.57
C LYS A 57 -8.85 26.02 11.03
N LYS A 58 -8.55 27.23 10.54
CA LYS A 58 -8.56 27.51 9.10
C LYS A 58 -7.40 26.82 8.38
N THR A 59 -6.21 26.90 8.97
CA THR A 59 -5.02 26.23 8.42
C THR A 59 -5.09 24.73 8.55
N ALA A 60 -5.71 24.22 9.61
CA ALA A 60 -6.00 22.79 9.77
C ALA A 60 -6.99 22.28 8.71
N LEU A 61 -8.03 23.07 8.39
CA LEU A 61 -8.95 22.74 7.31
C LEU A 61 -8.25 22.70 5.95
N PHE A 62 -7.33 23.64 5.69
CA PHE A 62 -6.51 23.63 4.48
C PHE A 62 -5.71 22.34 4.35
N ALA A 63 -5.00 21.92 5.41
CA ALA A 63 -4.25 20.65 5.42
C ALA A 63 -5.15 19.43 5.17
N ALA A 64 -6.34 19.40 5.78
CA ALA A 64 -7.31 18.34 5.58
C ALA A 64 -7.83 18.28 4.12
N ILE A 65 -8.05 19.41 3.49
CA ILE A 65 -8.43 19.50 2.08
C ILE A 65 -7.30 18.96 1.19
N LEU A 66 -6.04 19.30 1.45
CA LEU A 66 -4.90 18.71 0.72
C LEU A 66 -4.86 17.18 0.89
N ALA A 67 -5.05 16.70 2.11
CA ALA A 67 -5.01 15.27 2.40
C ALA A 67 -6.14 14.47 1.71
N ALA A 68 -7.26 15.11 1.38
CA ALA A 68 -8.37 14.48 0.68
C ALA A 68 -8.02 14.07 -0.76
N PHE A 69 -7.02 14.71 -1.36
CA PHE A 69 -6.67 14.55 -2.78
C PHE A 69 -5.20 14.19 -3.00
N ILE A 70 -4.58 13.43 -2.09
CA ILE A 70 -3.22 12.91 -2.26
C ILE A 70 -3.22 11.86 -3.38
N PRO A 71 -2.57 12.11 -4.54
CA PRO A 71 -2.71 11.23 -5.70
C PRO A 71 -2.29 9.79 -5.44
N ILE A 72 -1.12 9.59 -4.80
CA ILE A 72 -0.62 8.25 -4.48
C ILE A 72 -1.52 7.51 -3.48
N PHE A 73 -2.16 8.21 -2.55
CA PHE A 73 -3.08 7.58 -1.60
C PHE A 73 -4.37 7.14 -2.29
N ILE A 74 -4.90 7.98 -3.20
CA ILE A 74 -6.06 7.65 -4.02
C ILE A 74 -5.74 6.46 -4.94
N LYS A 75 -4.59 6.46 -5.63
CA LYS A 75 -4.13 5.33 -6.46
C LYS A 75 -4.19 4.01 -5.69
N ASN A 76 -3.73 4.01 -4.44
CA ASN A 76 -3.57 2.78 -3.65
C ASN A 76 -4.79 2.41 -2.78
N THR A 77 -5.85 3.22 -2.77
CA THR A 77 -7.03 2.96 -1.90
C THR A 77 -8.37 3.02 -2.63
N LEU A 78 -8.40 3.60 -3.83
CA LEU A 78 -9.64 3.73 -4.59
C LEU A 78 -9.95 2.43 -5.32
N ASN A 79 -11.17 1.94 -5.15
CA ASN A 79 -11.68 0.73 -5.82
C ASN A 79 -10.83 -0.54 -5.61
N GLN A 80 -10.05 -0.58 -4.53
CA GLN A 80 -9.17 -1.71 -4.18
C GLN A 80 -9.39 -2.15 -2.74
N ILE A 81 -9.23 -3.45 -2.49
CA ILE A 81 -9.13 -4.01 -1.14
C ILE A 81 -7.69 -3.80 -0.66
N SER A 82 -7.37 -2.57 -0.30
CA SER A 82 -6.02 -2.21 0.11
C SER A 82 -5.92 -2.09 1.63
N ILE A 83 -4.94 -2.78 2.20
CA ILE A 83 -4.61 -2.68 3.62
C ILE A 83 -4.24 -1.23 4.02
N LEU A 84 -3.75 -0.42 3.09
CA LEU A 84 -3.40 0.98 3.30
C LEU A 84 -4.61 1.84 3.63
N SER A 85 -5.80 1.44 3.19
CA SER A 85 -7.07 2.10 3.54
C SER A 85 -7.28 2.18 5.04
N LEU A 86 -6.78 1.22 5.80
CA LEU A 86 -6.90 1.16 7.26
C LEU A 86 -5.58 1.50 7.96
N SER A 87 -4.45 0.98 7.50
CA SER A 87 -3.16 1.13 8.19
C SER A 87 -2.66 2.58 8.20
N VAL A 88 -2.84 3.34 7.12
CA VAL A 88 -2.41 4.75 7.06
C VAL A 88 -3.22 5.64 8.02
N PRO A 89 -4.56 5.64 8.02
CA PRO A 89 -5.33 6.37 9.02
C PRO A 89 -5.02 5.94 10.46
N LEU A 90 -4.87 4.64 10.72
CA LEU A 90 -4.51 4.14 12.05
C LEU A 90 -3.13 4.62 12.50
N PHE A 91 -2.13 4.65 11.62
CA PHE A 91 -0.81 5.20 11.92
C PHE A 91 -0.91 6.64 12.43
N PHE A 92 -1.59 7.52 11.70
CA PHE A 92 -1.74 8.92 12.11
C PHE A 92 -2.67 9.10 13.31
N LEU A 93 -3.65 8.22 13.51
CA LEU A 93 -4.48 8.20 14.70
C LEU A 93 -3.65 7.80 15.94
N LEU A 94 -2.74 6.83 15.81
CA LEU A 94 -1.78 6.49 16.86
C LEU A 94 -0.89 7.69 17.21
N ILE A 95 -0.35 8.39 16.22
CA ILE A 95 0.41 9.63 16.45
C ILE A 95 -0.42 10.67 17.16
N TYR A 96 -1.68 10.86 16.78
CA TYR A 96 -2.60 11.79 17.45
C TYR A 96 -2.85 11.42 18.91
N THR A 97 -3.05 10.14 19.20
CA THR A 97 -3.24 9.68 20.60
C THR A 97 -1.94 9.75 21.41
N PHE A 98 -0.79 9.51 20.77
CA PHE A 98 0.53 9.63 21.38
C PHE A 98 0.85 11.06 21.82
N LEU A 99 0.47 12.06 21.02
CA LEU A 99 0.68 13.48 21.40
C LEU A 99 -0.05 13.87 22.69
N ASP A 100 -1.17 13.24 22.99
CA ASP A 100 -1.94 13.45 24.23
C ASP A 100 -1.99 12.16 25.07
N ILE A 101 -0.85 11.50 25.21
CA ILE A 101 -0.75 10.18 25.88
C ILE A 101 -1.25 10.21 27.32
N LYS A 102 -1.12 11.35 28.00
CA LYS A 102 -1.59 11.50 29.39
C LYS A 102 -3.08 11.22 29.52
N ASN A 103 -3.89 11.72 28.58
CA ASN A 103 -5.36 11.57 28.63
C ASN A 103 -5.87 10.36 27.82
N ARG A 104 -5.04 9.83 26.90
CA ARG A 104 -5.45 8.82 25.91
C ARG A 104 -4.64 7.53 25.97
N LYS A 105 -3.98 7.25 27.11
CA LYS A 105 -3.10 6.09 27.30
C LYS A 105 -3.81 4.77 26.93
N GLY A 106 -5.02 4.53 27.43
CA GLY A 106 -5.78 3.31 27.14
C GLY A 106 -6.11 3.17 25.65
N LEU A 107 -6.49 4.27 25.00
CA LEU A 107 -6.78 4.28 23.56
C LEU A 107 -5.52 4.01 22.74
N PHE A 108 -4.38 4.64 23.10
CA PHE A 108 -3.09 4.38 22.45
C PHE A 108 -2.69 2.90 22.56
N MET A 109 -2.85 2.29 23.76
CA MET A 109 -2.54 0.89 23.98
C MET A 109 -3.38 -0.04 23.08
N PHE A 110 -4.69 0.18 23.06
CA PHE A 110 -5.61 -0.58 22.22
C PHE A 110 -5.29 -0.44 20.73
N LEU A 111 -5.13 0.81 20.26
CA LEU A 111 -4.79 1.07 18.86
C LEU A 111 -3.42 0.51 18.48
N SER A 112 -2.41 0.56 19.38
CA SER A 112 -1.10 -0.05 19.15
C SER A 112 -1.21 -1.55 18.92
N PHE A 113 -2.02 -2.26 19.73
CA PHE A 113 -2.23 -3.68 19.56
C PHE A 113 -2.90 -3.98 18.21
N VAL A 114 -4.00 -3.29 17.89
CA VAL A 114 -4.71 -3.45 16.61
C VAL A 114 -3.78 -3.13 15.44
N TYR A 115 -3.03 -2.05 15.51
CA TYR A 115 -2.14 -1.60 14.44
C TYR A 115 -1.03 -2.62 14.13
N ILE A 116 -0.42 -3.19 15.18
CA ILE A 116 0.66 -4.18 14.99
C ILE A 116 0.13 -5.46 14.34
N MET A 117 -1.13 -5.79 14.52
CA MET A 117 -1.77 -6.93 13.85
C MET A 117 -2.13 -6.64 12.38
N ILE A 118 -2.17 -5.37 11.99
CA ILE A 118 -2.47 -4.92 10.62
C ILE A 118 -1.17 -4.46 9.98
N GLU A 119 -0.35 -5.36 9.48
CA GLU A 119 0.81 -4.97 8.65
C GLU A 119 0.39 -4.07 7.48
N PRO A 120 1.23 -3.36 6.79
CA PRO A 120 2.68 -3.50 6.60
C PRO A 120 3.53 -2.39 7.25
N LEU A 121 2.93 -1.40 7.90
CA LEU A 121 3.65 -0.20 8.39
C LEU A 121 4.14 -0.31 9.84
N ASN A 122 4.12 -1.50 10.43
CA ASN A 122 4.48 -1.73 11.83
C ASN A 122 5.90 -1.27 12.16
N LEU A 123 6.84 -1.59 11.27
CA LEU A 123 8.24 -1.23 11.42
C LEU A 123 8.43 0.28 11.40
N LEU A 124 7.66 0.99 10.56
CA LEU A 124 7.71 2.45 10.48
C LEU A 124 7.28 3.10 11.79
N MET A 125 6.22 2.61 12.44
CA MET A 125 5.79 3.14 13.74
C MET A 125 6.85 2.95 14.82
N LEU A 126 7.44 1.74 14.88
CA LEU A 126 8.53 1.44 15.80
C LEU A 126 9.72 2.39 15.60
N PHE A 127 10.20 2.54 14.36
CA PHE A 127 11.29 3.45 14.01
C PHE A 127 10.95 4.90 14.33
N THR A 128 9.72 5.34 14.05
CA THR A 128 9.23 6.67 14.38
C THR A 128 9.33 6.96 15.88
N LEU A 129 8.91 6.04 16.74
CA LEU A 129 8.99 6.22 18.19
C LEU A 129 10.44 6.22 18.71
N VAL A 130 11.30 5.37 18.13
CA VAL A 130 12.73 5.33 18.47
C VAL A 130 13.43 6.62 18.05
N ILE A 131 13.26 7.06 16.80
CA ILE A 131 13.86 8.30 16.29
C ILE A 131 13.32 9.51 17.03
N PHE A 132 12.02 9.53 17.36
CA PHE A 132 11.45 10.57 18.21
C PHE A 132 12.14 10.65 19.58
N ALA A 133 12.38 9.52 20.24
CA ALA A 133 13.10 9.50 21.51
C ALA A 133 14.53 10.04 21.36
N ILE A 134 15.22 9.69 20.28
CA ILE A 134 16.57 10.20 19.96
C ILE A 134 16.54 11.72 19.74
N ILE A 135 15.59 12.24 18.96
CA ILE A 135 15.45 13.69 18.72
C ILE A 135 15.20 14.43 20.04
N MET A 136 14.30 13.91 20.88
CA MET A 136 14.01 14.53 22.20
C MET A 136 15.26 14.63 23.09
N ILE A 137 16.07 13.57 23.11
CA ILE A 137 17.34 13.54 23.85
C ILE A 137 18.34 14.53 23.24
N ALA A 138 18.49 14.54 21.92
CA ALA A 138 19.40 15.43 21.20
C ALA A 138 19.05 16.91 21.43
N GLU A 139 17.76 17.24 21.51
CA GLU A 139 17.30 18.61 21.85
C GLU A 139 17.33 18.93 23.35
N SER A 140 17.84 18.04 24.17
CA SER A 140 17.87 18.18 25.63
C SER A 140 16.46 18.36 26.23
N MET A 141 15.45 17.80 25.62
CA MET A 141 14.08 17.78 26.12
C MET A 141 13.85 16.53 26.98
N SER A 142 13.27 16.73 28.16
CA SER A 142 12.96 15.59 29.04
C SER A 142 11.78 14.77 28.50
N LEU A 143 11.98 13.48 28.31
CA LEU A 143 10.89 12.55 28.03
C LEU A 143 10.07 12.34 29.32
N LYS A 144 8.80 12.69 29.28
CA LYS A 144 7.86 12.43 30.37
C LYS A 144 7.70 10.91 30.57
N THR A 145 7.39 10.50 31.79
CA THR A 145 7.26 9.08 32.16
C THR A 145 6.21 8.38 31.29
N GLU A 146 5.07 9.03 31.05
CA GLU A 146 3.99 8.48 30.24
C GLU A 146 4.42 8.20 28.77
N ILE A 147 5.30 9.06 28.23
CA ILE A 147 5.87 8.87 26.87
C ILE A 147 6.81 7.67 26.87
N LYS A 148 7.69 7.54 27.88
CA LYS A 148 8.61 6.38 27.99
C LYS A 148 7.84 5.06 28.10
N GLU A 149 6.79 5.04 28.94
CA GLU A 149 5.93 3.89 29.12
C GLU A 149 5.21 3.52 27.80
N ALA A 150 4.69 4.51 27.05
CA ALA A 150 4.03 4.28 25.79
C ALA A 150 4.99 3.70 24.74
N ILE A 151 6.20 4.24 24.62
CA ILE A 151 7.23 3.72 23.71
C ILE A 151 7.62 2.28 24.10
N GLY A 152 7.95 2.07 25.39
CA GLY A 152 8.33 0.74 25.89
C GLY A 152 7.24 -0.29 25.68
N MET A 153 5.98 0.06 25.94
CA MET A 153 4.83 -0.81 25.71
C MET A 153 4.66 -1.15 24.22
N HIS A 154 4.75 -0.16 23.33
CA HIS A 154 4.63 -0.42 21.89
C HIS A 154 5.74 -1.35 21.41
N MET A 155 6.99 -1.16 21.87
CA MET A 155 8.10 -2.07 21.56
C MET A 155 7.85 -3.50 22.04
N VAL A 156 7.38 -3.66 23.29
CA VAL A 156 7.07 -4.99 23.84
C VAL A 156 5.96 -5.65 23.05
N LEU A 157 4.87 -4.94 22.74
CA LEU A 157 3.78 -5.45 21.93
C LEU A 157 4.27 -5.83 20.53
N PHE A 158 5.10 -4.99 19.89
CA PHE A 158 5.68 -5.28 18.58
C PHE A 158 6.45 -6.60 18.60
N VAL A 159 7.34 -6.79 19.57
CA VAL A 159 8.12 -8.04 19.69
C VAL A 159 7.22 -9.24 19.95
N LEU A 160 6.28 -9.14 20.90
CA LEU A 160 5.38 -10.24 21.25
C LEU A 160 4.49 -10.67 20.09
N VAL A 161 3.84 -9.71 19.42
CA VAL A 161 2.95 -10.02 18.27
C VAL A 161 3.75 -10.65 17.13
N ASN A 162 4.90 -10.07 16.79
CA ASN A 162 5.76 -10.64 15.75
C ASN A 162 6.24 -12.05 16.10
N LEU A 163 6.65 -12.33 17.34
CA LEU A 163 7.06 -13.65 17.77
C LEU A 163 5.91 -14.66 17.75
N ILE A 164 4.67 -14.24 18.05
CA ILE A 164 3.53 -15.15 18.07
C ILE A 164 3.06 -15.46 16.65
N PHE A 165 2.88 -14.44 15.82
CA PHE A 165 2.25 -14.61 14.50
C PHE A 165 3.26 -14.97 13.40
N PHE A 166 4.48 -14.43 13.45
CA PHE A 166 5.48 -14.60 12.38
C PHE A 166 6.63 -15.53 12.75
N LYS A 167 6.55 -16.22 13.90
CA LYS A 167 7.59 -17.15 14.36
C LYS A 167 8.00 -18.16 13.31
N ASN A 168 7.02 -18.79 12.65
CA ASN A 168 7.32 -19.84 11.67
C ASN A 168 8.06 -19.26 10.46
N ILE A 169 7.65 -18.08 9.98
CA ILE A 169 8.32 -17.38 8.87
C ILE A 169 9.78 -17.10 9.23
N TYR A 170 10.04 -16.58 10.44
CA TYR A 170 11.41 -16.30 10.87
C TYR A 170 12.24 -17.57 11.10
N LEU A 171 11.62 -18.68 11.48
CA LEU A 171 12.33 -19.95 11.66
C LEU A 171 12.65 -20.63 10.33
N ASP A 172 11.75 -20.53 9.34
CA ASP A 172 11.89 -21.22 8.07
C ASP A 172 12.76 -20.44 7.08
N ILE A 173 12.57 -19.11 7.00
CA ILE A 173 13.25 -18.25 6.02
C ILE A 173 14.36 -17.40 6.70
N GLY A 174 14.30 -17.19 8.00
CA GLY A 174 15.25 -16.38 8.76
C GLY A 174 15.03 -14.86 8.57
N LEU A 175 16.08 -14.08 8.87
CA LEU A 175 16.02 -12.62 8.73
C LEU A 175 15.95 -12.15 7.28
N ALA A 176 16.18 -13.02 6.31
CA ALA A 176 16.03 -12.72 4.89
C ALA A 176 14.58 -12.28 4.54
N THR A 177 13.57 -12.74 5.32
CA THR A 177 12.18 -12.28 5.18
C THR A 177 12.02 -10.76 5.26
N VAL A 178 12.87 -10.07 6.01
CA VAL A 178 12.79 -8.61 6.15
C VAL A 178 13.27 -7.89 4.88
N TRP A 179 14.21 -8.51 4.15
CA TRP A 179 14.80 -7.95 2.93
C TRP A 179 14.46 -8.73 1.66
N GLY A 180 14.08 -10.01 1.78
CA GLY A 180 13.92 -10.93 0.67
C GLY A 180 12.49 -11.25 0.31
N ASN A 181 11.57 -10.37 0.65
CA ASN A 181 10.14 -10.60 0.43
C ASN A 181 9.73 -10.56 -1.05
N PHE A 182 10.66 -10.22 -1.94
CA PHE A 182 10.39 -10.19 -3.38
C PHE A 182 11.62 -10.72 -4.11
N PRO A 183 11.47 -11.51 -5.17
CA PRO A 183 12.54 -11.82 -6.10
C PRO A 183 13.18 -10.54 -6.62
N ILE A 184 14.48 -10.58 -6.85
CA ILE A 184 15.26 -9.40 -7.28
C ILE A 184 14.67 -8.81 -8.56
N GLU A 185 14.10 -9.63 -9.42
CA GLU A 185 13.43 -9.27 -10.67
C GLU A 185 12.18 -8.40 -10.43
N LEU A 186 11.35 -8.77 -9.45
CA LEU A 186 10.17 -7.97 -9.05
C LEU A 186 10.59 -6.71 -8.25
N TYR A 187 11.69 -6.79 -7.49
CA TYR A 187 12.29 -5.59 -6.90
C TYR A 187 12.75 -4.60 -7.97
N GLY A 188 13.28 -5.11 -9.06
CA GLY A 188 13.61 -4.31 -10.23
C GLY A 188 12.41 -3.46 -10.64
N SER A 189 11.24 -4.05 -10.87
CA SER A 189 10.04 -3.35 -11.31
C SER A 189 9.48 -2.35 -10.28
N LEU A 190 9.54 -2.65 -8.99
CA LEU A 190 9.11 -1.76 -7.91
C LEU A 190 10.02 -0.55 -7.67
N PHE A 191 11.30 -0.65 -8.07
CA PHE A 191 12.30 0.41 -7.87
C PHE A 191 12.94 0.89 -9.18
N GLN A 192 12.52 0.38 -10.34
CA GLN A 192 13.21 0.51 -11.61
C GLN A 192 13.30 1.93 -12.16
N ASN A 193 12.36 2.80 -11.88
CA ASN A 193 12.36 4.13 -12.44
C ASN A 193 11.98 5.17 -11.41
N PHE A 194 12.89 5.45 -10.46
CA PHE A 194 12.77 6.63 -9.64
C PHE A 194 12.88 7.88 -10.51
N ASN A 195 11.77 8.25 -11.11
CA ASN A 195 11.65 9.53 -11.78
C ASN A 195 11.24 10.58 -10.74
N VAL A 196 12.14 11.52 -10.45
CA VAL A 196 11.89 12.59 -9.48
C VAL A 196 10.63 13.37 -9.82
N PHE A 197 10.38 13.64 -11.11
CA PHE A 197 9.18 14.37 -11.54
C PHE A 197 7.90 13.57 -11.30
N GLU A 198 7.92 12.29 -11.56
CA GLU A 198 6.80 11.41 -11.29
C GLU A 198 6.52 11.32 -9.78
N THR A 199 7.56 11.12 -8.97
CA THR A 199 7.45 11.09 -7.50
C THR A 199 6.85 12.40 -6.96
N VAL A 200 7.29 13.55 -7.46
CA VAL A 200 6.73 14.85 -7.07
C VAL A 200 5.27 14.98 -7.50
N SER A 201 4.91 14.46 -8.68
CA SER A 201 3.52 14.49 -9.19
C SER A 201 2.59 13.63 -8.33
N ILE A 202 3.01 12.41 -7.94
CA ILE A 202 2.17 11.49 -7.16
C ILE A 202 2.06 11.87 -5.67
N ILE A 203 3.06 12.54 -5.10
CA ILE A 203 2.95 13.17 -3.76
C ILE A 203 2.07 14.43 -3.81
N GLY A 204 2.16 15.16 -4.90
CA GLY A 204 1.58 16.48 -5.13
C GLY A 204 2.59 17.61 -4.89
N PHE A 205 2.81 18.42 -5.93
CA PHE A 205 3.79 19.51 -5.90
C PHE A 205 3.55 20.51 -4.77
N ILE A 206 2.30 20.95 -4.59
CA ILE A 206 1.97 21.98 -3.58
C ILE A 206 2.09 21.45 -2.14
N PRO A 207 1.56 20.28 -1.77
CA PRO A 207 1.83 19.69 -0.44
C PRO A 207 3.31 19.53 -0.17
N LEU A 208 4.10 19.08 -1.14
CA LEU A 208 5.54 18.92 -0.99
C LEU A 208 6.22 20.27 -0.71
N LEU A 209 5.96 21.30 -1.54
CA LEU A 209 6.56 22.62 -1.40
C LEU A 209 6.16 23.27 -0.06
N LEU A 210 4.87 23.32 0.23
CA LEU A 210 4.35 23.89 1.48
C LEU A 210 4.74 23.05 2.70
N GLY A 211 4.81 21.75 2.57
CA GLY A 211 5.19 20.85 3.64
C GLY A 211 6.65 21.04 4.05
N VAL A 212 7.55 21.08 3.07
CA VAL A 212 8.98 21.31 3.32
C VAL A 212 9.21 22.71 3.91
N THR A 213 8.58 23.75 3.33
CA THR A 213 8.68 25.10 3.92
C THR A 213 8.09 25.16 5.33
N GLY A 214 7.01 24.41 5.61
CA GLY A 214 6.44 24.28 6.95
C GLY A 214 7.40 23.67 7.95
N MET A 215 8.16 22.66 7.55
CA MET A 215 9.20 22.09 8.42
C MET A 215 10.33 23.07 8.72
N ILE A 216 10.75 23.86 7.72
CA ILE A 216 11.79 24.90 7.91
C ILE A 216 11.30 26.02 8.87
N LEU A 217 10.03 26.40 8.74
CA LEU A 217 9.42 27.45 9.57
C LEU A 217 8.93 26.95 10.93
N ALA A 218 8.95 25.64 11.16
CA ALA A 218 8.45 25.02 12.37
C ALA A 218 9.20 25.49 13.62
N PRO A 219 8.50 25.77 14.74
CA PRO A 219 9.13 26.16 15.98
C PRO A 219 9.97 25.00 16.54
N ARG A 220 11.22 25.29 16.91
CA ARG A 220 12.12 24.35 17.58
C ARG A 220 11.59 23.96 18.97
N ARG A 221 12.00 22.80 19.46
CA ARG A 221 11.61 22.26 20.78
C ARG A 221 10.10 22.11 20.98
N ASN A 222 9.41 21.64 19.96
CA ASN A 222 8.00 21.33 20.03
C ASN A 222 7.80 19.82 19.86
N THR A 223 7.19 19.16 20.83
CA THR A 223 6.96 17.71 20.82
C THR A 223 6.21 17.24 19.58
N ALA A 224 5.20 18.01 19.12
CA ALA A 224 4.44 17.67 17.93
C ALA A 224 5.27 17.81 16.64
N ILE A 225 6.19 18.77 16.58
CA ILE A 225 7.11 18.92 15.45
C ILE A 225 8.17 17.81 15.48
N ASN A 226 8.67 17.46 16.66
CA ASN A 226 9.67 16.42 16.81
C ASN A 226 9.15 15.05 16.38
N ILE A 227 7.87 14.72 16.66
CA ILE A 227 7.28 13.46 16.15
C ILE A 227 7.11 13.51 14.63
N VAL A 228 6.70 14.63 14.05
CA VAL A 228 6.62 14.82 12.60
C VAL A 228 7.98 14.67 11.94
N SER A 229 9.03 15.28 12.51
CA SER A 229 10.42 15.10 12.06
C SER A 229 10.86 13.63 12.15
N ALA A 230 10.47 12.94 13.22
CA ALA A 230 10.76 11.52 13.38
C ALA A 230 10.08 10.66 12.30
N ILE A 231 8.83 10.97 11.93
CA ILE A 231 8.14 10.26 10.83
C ILE A 231 8.90 10.46 9.52
N ILE A 232 9.30 11.67 9.18
CA ILE A 232 10.06 11.96 7.96
C ILE A 232 11.38 11.19 7.96
N LEU A 233 12.15 11.27 9.03
CA LEU A 233 13.45 10.59 9.14
C LEU A 233 13.29 9.07 9.08
N SER A 234 12.31 8.50 9.80
CA SER A 234 12.06 7.05 9.75
C SER A 234 11.62 6.58 8.38
N SER A 235 10.73 7.33 7.70
CA SER A 235 10.31 7.00 6.34
C SER A 235 11.49 7.00 5.37
N PHE A 236 12.33 8.04 5.39
CA PHE A 236 13.53 8.08 4.55
C PHE A 236 14.53 6.96 4.89
N THR A 237 14.76 6.69 6.17
CA THR A 237 15.67 5.63 6.60
C THR A 237 15.20 4.27 6.11
N LEU A 238 13.91 3.94 6.28
CA LEU A 238 13.35 2.67 5.88
C LEU A 238 13.29 2.52 4.34
N LEU A 239 13.02 3.60 3.61
CA LEU A 239 13.09 3.62 2.15
C LEU A 239 14.51 3.38 1.64
N LEU A 240 15.52 4.06 2.22
CA LEU A 240 16.92 3.86 1.85
C LEU A 240 17.41 2.43 2.14
N LEU A 241 16.95 1.85 3.24
CA LEU A 241 17.26 0.47 3.61
C LEU A 241 16.38 -0.57 2.89
N LYS A 242 15.44 -0.14 2.05
CA LYS A 242 14.48 -1.01 1.34
C LYS A 242 13.65 -1.91 2.30
N LEU A 243 13.36 -1.42 3.50
CA LEU A 243 12.60 -2.15 4.53
C LEU A 243 11.09 -1.92 4.45
N ILE A 244 10.65 -0.96 3.66
CA ILE A 244 9.23 -0.72 3.33
C ILE A 244 9.09 -0.50 1.83
N ALA A 245 7.96 -0.88 1.27
CA ALA A 245 7.66 -0.61 -0.13
C ALA A 245 7.69 0.90 -0.42
N PHE A 246 8.18 1.26 -1.61
CA PHE A 246 8.40 2.66 -2.00
C PHE A 246 7.12 3.49 -1.90
N GLU A 247 6.02 2.98 -2.43
CA GLU A 247 4.73 3.67 -2.39
C GLU A 247 4.25 3.92 -0.95
N TYR A 248 4.45 2.97 -0.03
CA TYR A 248 4.05 3.12 1.38
C TYR A 248 4.78 4.27 2.06
N GLY A 249 6.10 4.35 1.85
CA GLY A 249 6.89 5.46 2.36
C GLY A 249 6.46 6.80 1.80
N LEU A 250 6.16 6.86 0.49
CA LEU A 250 5.69 8.09 -0.16
C LEU A 250 4.31 8.53 0.33
N ILE A 251 3.38 7.60 0.57
CA ILE A 251 2.05 7.92 1.14
C ILE A 251 2.20 8.60 2.50
N ILE A 252 3.02 8.01 3.38
CA ILE A 252 3.25 8.58 4.71
C ILE A 252 3.87 9.98 4.61
N LEU A 253 4.89 10.16 3.76
CA LEU A 253 5.51 11.47 3.53
C LEU A 253 4.51 12.49 2.96
N ALA A 254 3.65 12.10 2.01
CA ALA A 254 2.63 12.97 1.44
C ALA A 254 1.64 13.47 2.52
N VAL A 255 1.16 12.57 3.38
CA VAL A 255 0.27 12.96 4.50
C VAL A 255 1.00 13.88 5.48
N VAL A 256 2.27 13.60 5.81
CA VAL A 256 3.07 14.46 6.68
C VAL A 256 3.24 15.86 6.06
N PHE A 257 3.49 15.95 4.75
CA PHE A 257 3.61 17.24 4.05
C PHE A 257 2.27 18.00 4.03
N CYS A 258 1.14 17.32 3.94
CA CYS A 258 -0.17 17.97 4.13
C CYS A 258 -0.32 18.54 5.55
N ILE A 259 0.09 17.82 6.58
CA ILE A 259 0.03 18.29 7.98
C ILE A 259 0.93 19.52 8.15
N THR A 260 2.17 19.45 7.67
CA THR A 260 3.14 20.54 7.84
C THR A 260 2.86 21.76 6.97
N SER A 261 2.13 21.59 5.86
CA SER A 261 1.65 22.72 5.05
C SER A 261 0.78 23.69 5.84
N ALA A 262 0.06 23.21 6.87
CA ALA A 262 -0.69 24.09 7.77
C ALA A 262 0.20 25.10 8.48
N ILE A 263 1.46 24.75 8.80
CA ILE A 263 2.43 25.66 9.43
C ILE A 263 2.81 26.78 8.44
N SER A 264 3.13 26.41 7.21
CA SER A 264 3.46 27.39 6.14
C SER A 264 2.32 28.37 5.90
N ILE A 265 1.11 27.85 5.76
CA ILE A 265 -0.07 28.69 5.54
C ILE A 265 -0.37 29.57 6.75
N ASN A 266 -0.20 29.06 7.97
CA ASN A 266 -0.38 29.87 9.17
C ASN A 266 0.62 31.04 9.20
N TRP A 267 1.89 30.76 8.96
CA TRP A 267 2.94 31.78 8.86
C TRP A 267 2.63 32.78 7.73
N PHE A 268 2.20 32.30 6.58
CA PHE A 268 1.85 33.14 5.45
C PHE A 268 0.67 34.07 5.74
N ILE A 269 -0.38 33.58 6.39
CA ILE A 269 -1.54 34.39 6.85
C ILE A 269 -1.08 35.46 7.84
N ASP A 270 -0.25 35.10 8.82
CA ASP A 270 0.27 36.03 9.81
C ASP A 270 1.11 37.11 9.14
N TYR A 271 1.96 36.75 8.16
CA TYR A 271 2.73 37.69 7.36
C TYR A 271 1.84 38.65 6.54
N LEU A 272 0.82 38.12 5.83
CA LEU A 272 -0.12 38.92 5.06
C LEU A 272 -0.85 39.95 5.94
N ASN A 273 -1.24 39.56 7.13
CA ASN A 273 -1.94 40.42 8.08
C ASN A 273 -1.08 41.62 8.55
N LEU A 274 0.25 41.51 8.46
CA LEU A 274 1.19 42.61 8.76
C LEU A 274 1.41 43.56 7.56
N THR A 275 0.90 43.23 6.37
CA THR A 275 1.11 43.98 5.15
C THR A 275 -0.07 44.90 4.83
N LYS A 276 0.14 45.84 3.89
CA LYS A 276 -0.93 46.74 3.40
C LYS A 276 -2.08 46.01 2.67
N ILE A 277 -1.86 44.75 2.28
CA ILE A 277 -2.86 43.91 1.58
C ILE A 277 -3.67 43.04 2.53
N SER A 278 -3.58 43.25 3.84
CA SER A 278 -4.26 42.45 4.88
C SER A 278 -5.77 42.28 4.63
N LYS A 279 -6.44 43.31 4.09
CA LYS A 279 -7.86 43.21 3.73
C LYS A 279 -8.20 42.16 2.67
N TYR A 280 -7.20 41.71 1.90
CA TYR A 280 -7.36 40.71 0.84
C TYR A 280 -6.89 39.33 1.26
N THR A 281 -6.38 39.12 2.50
CA THR A 281 -5.84 37.88 3.01
C THR A 281 -6.79 36.71 2.74
N SER A 282 -8.09 36.87 3.00
CA SER A 282 -9.07 35.80 2.78
C SER A 282 -9.16 35.39 1.29
N TYR A 283 -9.16 36.35 0.38
CA TYR A 283 -9.21 36.03 -1.08
C TYR A 283 -7.94 35.34 -1.55
N ILE A 284 -6.78 35.78 -1.05
CA ILE A 284 -5.48 35.16 -1.38
C ILE A 284 -5.44 33.70 -0.87
N VAL A 285 -5.89 33.45 0.35
CA VAL A 285 -5.95 32.10 0.92
C VAL A 285 -6.91 31.21 0.13
N TRP A 286 -8.10 31.72 -0.25
CA TRP A 286 -9.03 30.98 -1.11
C TRP A 286 -8.46 30.67 -2.49
N GLY A 287 -7.73 31.64 -3.08
CA GLY A 287 -7.01 31.43 -4.34
C GLY A 287 -5.96 30.34 -4.22
N LEU A 288 -5.19 30.33 -3.13
CA LEU A 288 -4.22 29.28 -2.82
C LEU A 288 -4.89 27.91 -2.67
N ILE A 289 -6.01 27.82 -1.96
CA ILE A 289 -6.80 26.57 -1.84
C ILE A 289 -7.21 26.08 -3.22
N LEU A 290 -7.75 26.93 -4.06
CA LEU A 290 -8.23 26.56 -5.39
C LEU A 290 -7.10 26.07 -6.29
N ILE A 291 -5.96 26.77 -6.32
CA ILE A 291 -4.77 26.36 -7.06
C ILE A 291 -4.26 24.99 -6.55
N SER A 292 -4.22 24.82 -5.22
CA SER A 292 -3.81 23.56 -4.60
C SER A 292 -4.73 22.40 -4.98
N LEU A 293 -6.04 22.64 -4.97
CA LEU A 293 -7.03 21.64 -5.36
C LEU A 293 -6.86 21.23 -6.82
N VAL A 294 -6.74 22.18 -7.74
CA VAL A 294 -6.55 21.86 -9.17
C VAL A 294 -5.28 21.06 -9.37
N SER A 295 -4.16 21.45 -8.71
CA SER A 295 -2.88 20.75 -8.84
C SER A 295 -2.88 19.32 -8.29
N LEU A 296 -3.81 18.97 -7.39
CA LEU A 296 -3.95 17.65 -6.81
C LEU A 296 -5.02 16.80 -7.50
N ILE A 297 -6.15 17.40 -7.86
CA ILE A 297 -7.27 16.68 -8.47
C ILE A 297 -6.87 16.11 -9.84
N VAL A 298 -6.14 16.87 -10.66
CA VAL A 298 -5.75 16.39 -11.99
C VAL A 298 -4.91 15.12 -11.94
N PRO A 299 -3.77 15.06 -11.21
CA PRO A 299 -3.01 13.81 -11.10
C PRO A 299 -3.76 12.71 -10.33
N SER A 300 -4.67 13.05 -9.41
CA SER A 300 -5.49 12.07 -8.70
C SER A 300 -6.50 11.37 -9.63
N ILE A 301 -7.13 12.12 -10.54
CA ILE A 301 -8.05 11.55 -11.53
C ILE A 301 -7.26 10.68 -12.51
N SER A 302 -6.12 11.16 -13.02
CA SER A 302 -5.27 10.39 -13.93
C SER A 302 -4.82 9.06 -13.29
N ASN A 303 -4.36 9.10 -12.03
CA ASN A 303 -3.98 7.88 -11.31
C ASN A 303 -5.18 6.95 -11.03
N ALA A 304 -6.36 7.50 -10.76
CA ALA A 304 -7.57 6.69 -10.58
C ALA A 304 -7.99 6.01 -11.89
N GLU A 305 -7.84 6.69 -13.03
CA GLU A 305 -8.12 6.12 -14.36
C GLU A 305 -7.17 4.96 -14.68
N VAL A 306 -5.88 5.11 -14.39
CA VAL A 306 -4.89 4.02 -14.53
C VAL A 306 -5.32 2.78 -13.71
N VAL A 307 -5.65 2.97 -12.44
CA VAL A 307 -6.09 1.84 -11.56
C VAL A 307 -7.36 1.16 -12.06
N ILE A 308 -8.30 1.92 -12.64
CA ILE A 308 -9.52 1.35 -13.20
C ILE A 308 -9.20 0.52 -14.46
N ASN A 309 -8.30 1.01 -15.30
CA ASN A 309 -7.91 0.34 -16.55
C ASN A 309 -7.01 -0.89 -16.29
N GLU A 310 -6.16 -0.85 -15.26
CA GLU A 310 -5.33 -1.99 -14.82
C GLU A 310 -6.13 -3.01 -13.98
N GLY A 311 -7.38 -2.72 -13.65
CA GLY A 311 -8.28 -3.61 -12.92
C GLY A 311 -8.55 -4.92 -13.69
N VAL A 312 -9.21 -5.86 -13.02
CA VAL A 312 -9.68 -7.10 -13.68
C VAL A 312 -10.75 -6.71 -14.70
N SER A 313 -10.54 -7.10 -15.94
CA SER A 313 -11.44 -6.81 -17.03
C SER A 313 -12.62 -7.78 -17.06
N GLN A 314 -13.69 -7.41 -17.77
CA GLN A 314 -14.83 -8.32 -17.94
C GLN A 314 -14.45 -9.55 -18.76
N GLY A 315 -13.57 -9.42 -19.75
CA GLY A 315 -13.10 -10.52 -20.56
C GLY A 315 -12.28 -11.54 -19.76
N GLU A 316 -11.39 -11.09 -18.85
CA GLU A 316 -10.69 -11.98 -17.93
C GLU A 316 -11.68 -12.74 -17.02
N VAL A 317 -12.72 -12.04 -16.51
CA VAL A 317 -13.77 -12.66 -15.69
C VAL A 317 -14.54 -13.71 -16.49
N ASP A 318 -14.86 -13.44 -17.75
CA ASP A 318 -15.62 -14.37 -18.60
C ASP A 318 -14.84 -15.66 -18.88
N VAL A 319 -13.52 -15.57 -19.17
CA VAL A 319 -12.65 -16.74 -19.38
C VAL A 319 -12.54 -17.58 -18.11
N LEU A 320 -12.33 -16.95 -16.96
CA LEU A 320 -12.22 -17.65 -15.68
C LEU A 320 -13.57 -18.21 -15.21
N THR A 321 -14.68 -17.54 -15.54
CA THR A 321 -16.03 -18.07 -15.31
C THR A 321 -16.30 -19.29 -16.18
N TRP A 322 -15.87 -19.28 -17.44
CA TRP A 322 -15.90 -20.46 -18.29
C TRP A 322 -15.14 -21.63 -17.63
N ALA A 323 -13.92 -21.37 -17.14
CA ALA A 323 -13.12 -22.38 -16.44
C ALA A 323 -13.82 -22.92 -15.18
N SER A 324 -14.57 -22.08 -14.45
CA SER A 324 -15.32 -22.54 -13.28
C SER A 324 -16.44 -23.53 -13.60
N ILE A 325 -16.99 -23.46 -14.82
CA ILE A 325 -18.13 -24.27 -15.26
C ILE A 325 -17.66 -25.55 -15.96
N TYR A 326 -16.63 -25.44 -16.80
CA TYR A 326 -16.26 -26.49 -17.76
C TYR A 326 -14.94 -27.22 -17.42
N ALA A 327 -14.04 -26.62 -16.65
CA ALA A 327 -12.83 -27.30 -16.20
C ALA A 327 -13.16 -28.29 -15.08
N GLU A 328 -12.40 -29.38 -14.98
CA GLU A 328 -12.55 -30.38 -13.94
C GLU A 328 -12.29 -29.77 -12.54
N GLU A 329 -12.99 -30.25 -11.49
CA GLU A 329 -12.92 -29.67 -10.15
C GLU A 329 -11.50 -29.68 -9.55
N ASP A 330 -10.73 -30.71 -9.84
CA ASP A 330 -9.37 -30.90 -9.34
C ASP A 330 -8.29 -30.35 -10.27
N SER A 331 -8.69 -29.65 -11.38
CA SER A 331 -7.75 -29.16 -12.36
C SER A 331 -6.86 -28.03 -11.82
N VAL A 332 -5.65 -27.98 -12.35
CA VAL A 332 -4.63 -26.97 -12.06
C VAL A 332 -4.54 -26.00 -13.24
N ILE A 333 -4.74 -24.72 -12.97
CA ILE A 333 -4.63 -23.66 -13.97
C ILE A 333 -3.35 -22.87 -13.70
N LEU A 334 -2.49 -22.74 -14.71
CA LEU A 334 -1.32 -21.89 -14.66
C LEU A 334 -1.66 -20.51 -15.22
N GLY A 335 -1.45 -19.48 -14.46
CA GLY A 335 -1.47 -18.07 -14.82
C GLY A 335 -0.23 -17.37 -14.28
N ASN A 336 -0.10 -16.07 -14.49
CA ASN A 336 0.97 -15.28 -13.90
C ASN A 336 0.73 -15.07 -12.39
N VAL A 337 1.72 -14.48 -11.70
CA VAL A 337 1.69 -14.26 -10.25
C VAL A 337 0.46 -13.46 -9.78
N TYR A 338 0.05 -12.45 -10.54
CA TYR A 338 -1.09 -11.59 -10.17
C TYR A 338 -2.43 -12.24 -10.46
N GLU A 339 -2.47 -13.16 -11.43
CA GLU A 339 -3.68 -13.86 -11.85
C GLU A 339 -4.01 -15.07 -10.95
N GLY A 340 -3.03 -15.61 -10.24
CA GLY A 340 -3.24 -16.79 -9.41
C GLY A 340 -4.37 -16.65 -8.39
N ASN A 341 -4.52 -15.47 -7.77
CA ASN A 341 -5.62 -15.19 -6.87
C ASN A 341 -6.98 -15.11 -7.59
N LEU A 342 -7.00 -14.62 -8.84
CA LEU A 342 -8.21 -14.56 -9.67
C LEU A 342 -8.65 -15.96 -10.08
N ILE A 343 -7.72 -16.83 -10.49
CA ILE A 343 -7.95 -18.23 -10.80
C ILE A 343 -8.57 -18.94 -9.60
N ALA A 344 -7.98 -18.78 -8.41
CA ALA A 344 -8.51 -19.39 -7.21
C ALA A 344 -9.90 -18.87 -6.81
N TYR A 345 -10.18 -17.58 -7.03
CA TYR A 345 -11.44 -16.94 -6.62
C TYR A 345 -12.56 -17.12 -7.64
N ILE A 346 -12.30 -16.87 -8.92
CA ILE A 346 -13.33 -16.87 -9.97
C ILE A 346 -13.51 -18.28 -10.53
N ALA A 347 -12.42 -18.92 -10.98
CA ALA A 347 -12.48 -20.25 -11.54
C ALA A 347 -12.71 -21.33 -10.48
N ASN A 348 -12.46 -21.03 -9.21
CA ASN A 348 -12.50 -21.98 -8.09
C ASN A 348 -11.67 -23.26 -8.40
N ARG A 349 -10.49 -23.07 -8.99
CA ARG A 349 -9.54 -24.11 -9.38
C ARG A 349 -8.18 -23.86 -8.70
N ALA A 350 -7.37 -24.91 -8.65
CA ALA A 350 -6.02 -24.78 -8.09
C ALA A 350 -5.14 -23.94 -9.04
N ASN A 351 -4.32 -23.04 -8.49
CA ASN A 351 -3.32 -22.26 -9.23
C ASN A 351 -1.90 -22.76 -8.97
N VAL A 352 -0.97 -22.49 -9.86
CA VAL A 352 0.45 -22.85 -9.67
C VAL A 352 1.15 -21.85 -8.75
N ILE A 353 0.84 -20.55 -8.89
CA ILE A 353 1.46 -19.46 -8.16
C ILE A 353 0.46 -18.34 -7.92
N ASP A 354 0.65 -17.58 -6.86
CA ASP A 354 -0.08 -16.35 -6.56
C ASP A 354 0.86 -15.32 -5.91
N THR A 355 0.35 -14.18 -5.47
CA THR A 355 1.14 -13.12 -4.84
C THR A 355 1.76 -13.50 -3.50
N GLN A 356 1.48 -14.68 -2.97
CA GLN A 356 2.08 -15.22 -1.72
C GLN A 356 3.16 -16.26 -2.01
N PHE A 357 4.12 -15.96 -2.83
CA PHE A 357 5.15 -16.89 -3.33
C PHE A 357 6.41 -17.00 -2.47
N PHE A 358 6.42 -16.56 -1.22
CA PHE A 358 7.59 -16.58 -0.33
C PHE A 358 8.31 -17.92 -0.21
N TYR A 359 7.57 -19.04 -0.30
CA TYR A 359 8.12 -20.40 -0.30
C TYR A 359 8.16 -21.03 -1.69
N ALA A 360 7.90 -20.23 -2.72
CA ALA A 360 7.72 -20.69 -4.07
C ALA A 360 8.56 -19.90 -5.09
N GLU A 361 9.74 -19.42 -4.68
CA GLU A 361 10.66 -18.66 -5.54
C GLU A 361 11.01 -19.45 -6.81
N ASP A 362 11.27 -20.77 -6.70
CA ASP A 362 11.49 -21.64 -7.85
C ASP A 362 10.31 -21.65 -8.82
N ARG A 363 9.08 -21.50 -8.33
CA ARG A 363 7.88 -21.47 -9.17
C ARG A 363 7.77 -20.20 -9.99
N LEU A 364 8.22 -19.07 -9.45
CA LEU A 364 8.23 -17.82 -10.17
C LEU A 364 9.11 -17.93 -11.42
N LEU A 365 10.34 -18.45 -11.25
CA LEU A 365 11.27 -18.68 -12.37
C LEU A 365 10.72 -19.70 -13.37
N ASP A 366 10.03 -20.73 -12.89
CA ASP A 366 9.40 -21.71 -13.76
C ASP A 366 8.23 -21.12 -14.55
N VAL A 367 7.41 -20.25 -13.92
CA VAL A 367 6.31 -19.56 -14.60
C VAL A 367 6.85 -18.56 -15.63
N GLU A 368 7.87 -17.77 -15.29
CA GLU A 368 8.54 -16.89 -16.24
C GLU A 368 9.06 -17.69 -17.44
N LYS A 369 9.68 -18.85 -17.19
CA LYS A 369 10.17 -19.73 -18.24
C LYS A 369 9.06 -20.22 -19.17
N ILE A 370 7.85 -20.51 -18.65
CA ILE A 370 6.70 -20.92 -19.47
C ILE A 370 6.29 -19.81 -20.43
N TYR A 371 6.20 -18.57 -19.95
CA TYR A 371 5.76 -17.46 -20.78
C TYR A 371 6.82 -16.95 -21.76
N THR A 372 8.11 -17.19 -21.48
CA THR A 372 9.21 -16.67 -22.32
C THR A 372 9.87 -17.70 -23.22
N THR A 373 9.58 -19.01 -23.05
CA THR A 373 10.20 -20.06 -23.87
C THR A 373 9.50 -20.23 -25.23
N GLU A 374 10.27 -20.47 -26.27
CA GLU A 374 9.75 -20.92 -27.57
C GLU A 374 9.71 -22.45 -27.70
N SER A 375 10.34 -23.16 -26.74
CA SER A 375 10.53 -24.61 -26.81
C SER A 375 9.40 -25.37 -26.13
N LEU A 376 8.66 -26.19 -26.89
CA LEU A 376 7.65 -27.11 -26.38
C LEU A 376 8.20 -28.05 -25.28
N ILE A 377 9.44 -28.55 -25.42
CA ILE A 377 10.04 -29.46 -24.45
C ILE A 377 10.28 -28.75 -23.10
N ASN A 378 10.74 -27.49 -23.16
CA ASN A 378 10.96 -26.69 -21.96
C ASN A 378 9.63 -26.36 -21.28
N ALA A 379 8.62 -25.93 -22.05
CA ALA A 379 7.27 -25.66 -21.51
C ALA A 379 6.67 -26.93 -20.91
N GLY A 380 6.66 -28.06 -21.65
CA GLY A 380 6.12 -29.34 -21.21
C GLY A 380 6.79 -29.86 -19.92
N THR A 381 8.11 -29.66 -19.77
CA THR A 381 8.82 -30.05 -18.54
C THR A 381 8.27 -29.33 -17.32
N VAL A 382 7.97 -28.06 -17.41
CA VAL A 382 7.43 -27.27 -16.29
C VAL A 382 5.94 -27.54 -16.09
N LEU A 383 5.14 -27.64 -17.17
CA LEU A 383 3.73 -27.97 -17.09
C LEU A 383 3.52 -29.31 -16.39
N ASN A 384 4.31 -30.33 -16.78
CA ASN A 384 4.28 -31.65 -16.15
C ASN A 384 4.77 -31.62 -14.68
N LYS A 385 5.78 -30.81 -14.34
CA LYS A 385 6.28 -30.66 -12.97
C LYS A 385 5.17 -30.23 -12.01
N TYR A 386 4.25 -29.40 -12.46
CA TYR A 386 3.14 -28.88 -11.66
C TYR A 386 1.80 -29.52 -12.00
N SER A 387 1.78 -30.55 -12.85
CA SER A 387 0.53 -31.22 -13.30
C SER A 387 -0.51 -30.20 -13.79
N VAL A 388 -0.09 -29.31 -14.66
CA VAL A 388 -0.93 -28.24 -15.18
C VAL A 388 -1.89 -28.80 -16.22
N ASP A 389 -3.20 -28.64 -15.99
CA ASP A 389 -4.26 -29.07 -16.91
C ASP A 389 -4.67 -27.97 -17.89
N TYR A 390 -4.56 -26.71 -17.45
CA TYR A 390 -4.92 -25.55 -18.26
C TYR A 390 -3.88 -24.44 -18.14
N LEU A 391 -3.60 -23.80 -19.27
CA LEU A 391 -2.76 -22.60 -19.35
C LEU A 391 -3.64 -21.39 -19.63
N TYR A 392 -3.63 -20.42 -18.74
CA TYR A 392 -4.32 -19.14 -18.87
C TYR A 392 -3.35 -18.08 -19.38
N PHE A 393 -3.73 -17.37 -20.43
CA PHE A 393 -2.90 -16.36 -21.08
C PHE A 393 -3.72 -15.10 -21.37
N SER A 394 -3.40 -14.01 -20.69
CA SER A 394 -4.08 -12.72 -20.77
C SER A 394 -3.22 -11.63 -21.39
N GLU A 395 -3.83 -10.50 -21.75
CA GLU A 395 -3.10 -9.30 -22.16
C GLU A 395 -2.09 -8.83 -21.07
N LYS A 396 -2.44 -8.99 -19.80
CA LYS A 396 -1.51 -8.68 -18.68
C LYS A 396 -0.31 -9.60 -18.65
N SER A 397 -0.49 -10.87 -19.00
CA SER A 397 0.63 -11.81 -19.13
C SER A 397 1.52 -11.43 -20.31
N LYS A 398 0.94 -10.97 -21.44
CA LYS A 398 1.69 -10.46 -22.59
C LYS A 398 2.54 -9.27 -22.21
N GLU A 399 1.95 -8.27 -21.54
CA GLU A 399 2.66 -7.07 -21.09
C GLU A 399 3.75 -7.39 -20.05
N MET A 400 3.45 -8.30 -19.10
CA MET A 400 4.37 -8.65 -18.03
C MET A 400 5.64 -9.33 -18.52
N PHE A 401 5.52 -10.22 -19.51
CA PHE A 401 6.63 -11.01 -20.02
C PHE A 401 7.18 -10.50 -21.38
N ASP A 402 6.63 -9.39 -21.88
CA ASP A 402 6.97 -8.78 -23.17
C ASP A 402 6.86 -9.80 -24.35
N VAL A 403 5.74 -10.53 -24.39
CA VAL A 403 5.44 -11.56 -25.39
C VAL A 403 4.07 -11.32 -26.01
N GLU A 404 3.96 -11.38 -27.32
CA GLU A 404 2.67 -11.24 -28.02
C GLU A 404 1.92 -12.56 -28.09
N GLU A 405 2.63 -13.68 -28.28
CA GLU A 405 2.07 -15.03 -28.38
C GLU A 405 3.01 -16.08 -27.80
N LEU A 406 2.45 -17.19 -27.38
CA LEU A 406 3.21 -18.36 -26.91
C LEU A 406 3.44 -19.29 -28.10
N VAL A 407 4.65 -19.29 -28.69
CA VAL A 407 4.97 -20.02 -29.94
C VAL A 407 4.65 -21.51 -29.83
N TYR A 408 4.89 -22.13 -28.68
CA TYR A 408 4.71 -23.57 -28.47
C TYR A 408 3.25 -24.01 -28.39
N ILE A 409 2.29 -23.12 -28.15
CA ILE A 409 0.86 -23.48 -28.10
C ILE A 409 0.27 -23.80 -29.47
N ASN A 410 0.99 -23.47 -30.55
CA ASN A 410 0.57 -23.83 -31.93
C ASN A 410 0.71 -25.33 -32.20
N ASP A 411 1.25 -26.13 -31.28
CA ASP A 411 1.26 -27.58 -31.37
C ASP A 411 -0.09 -28.17 -30.90
N GLU A 412 -0.99 -28.40 -31.84
CA GLU A 412 -2.33 -28.95 -31.59
C GLU A 412 -2.32 -30.36 -30.97
N THR A 413 -1.18 -31.04 -30.93
CA THR A 413 -1.06 -32.33 -30.25
C THR A 413 -0.91 -32.19 -28.75
N CYS A 414 -0.44 -31.03 -28.29
CA CYS A 414 -0.18 -30.71 -26.90
C CYS A 414 -1.13 -29.68 -26.31
N PHE A 415 -1.71 -28.82 -27.12
CA PHE A 415 -2.58 -27.74 -26.65
C PHE A 415 -3.87 -27.66 -27.45
N GLU A 416 -4.98 -27.50 -26.74
CA GLU A 416 -6.31 -27.29 -27.34
C GLU A 416 -6.88 -25.98 -26.80
N LEU A 417 -7.21 -25.04 -27.72
CA LEU A 417 -7.86 -23.78 -27.34
C LEU A 417 -9.29 -24.08 -26.88
N MET A 418 -9.59 -23.81 -25.63
CA MET A 418 -10.88 -24.10 -25.01
C MET A 418 -11.84 -22.89 -25.05
N PHE A 419 -11.30 -21.72 -24.77
CA PHE A 419 -12.06 -20.47 -24.80
C PHE A 419 -11.11 -19.29 -25.03
N GLU A 420 -11.57 -18.29 -25.80
CA GLU A 420 -10.82 -17.09 -26.12
C GLU A 420 -11.75 -15.90 -26.29
N ASN A 421 -11.29 -14.73 -25.89
CA ASN A 421 -11.86 -13.44 -26.21
C ASN A 421 -10.74 -12.41 -26.48
N GLU A 422 -11.08 -11.13 -26.63
CA GLU A 422 -10.11 -10.07 -26.95
C GLU A 422 -9.07 -9.84 -25.84
N GLU A 423 -9.29 -10.30 -24.60
CA GLU A 423 -8.49 -9.97 -23.43
C GLU A 423 -7.74 -11.16 -22.82
N ALA A 424 -8.23 -12.39 -23.04
CA ALA A 424 -7.59 -13.58 -22.51
C ALA A 424 -8.01 -14.85 -23.24
N SER A 425 -7.17 -15.87 -23.12
CA SER A 425 -7.40 -17.21 -23.66
C SER A 425 -7.04 -18.28 -22.63
N ILE A 426 -7.70 -19.44 -22.75
CA ILE A 426 -7.40 -20.61 -21.92
C ILE A 426 -7.22 -21.85 -22.81
N TYR A 427 -6.11 -22.54 -22.62
CA TYR A 427 -5.69 -23.70 -23.39
C TYR A 427 -5.67 -24.93 -22.48
N LYS A 428 -6.22 -26.05 -22.93
CA LYS A 428 -6.07 -27.34 -22.28
C LYS A 428 -4.72 -27.95 -22.65
N VAL A 429 -4.02 -28.47 -21.65
CA VAL A 429 -2.74 -29.18 -21.84
C VAL A 429 -3.03 -30.68 -22.00
N LEU A 430 -2.56 -31.26 -23.10
CA LEU A 430 -2.84 -32.67 -23.49
C LEU A 430 -1.60 -33.57 -23.38
N CYS A 431 -0.39 -32.99 -23.23
CA CYS A 431 0.86 -33.75 -23.25
C CYS A 431 1.67 -33.73 -21.94
#